data_fc2df9ed813e6d5e4e2a3f4f3a3eecae
#
_entry.id   fc2df9ed813e6d5e4e2a3f4f3a3eecae
#
_cell.length_a   1.000
_cell.length_b   1.000
_cell.length_c   1.000
_cell.angle_alpha   90.00
_cell.angle_beta   90.00
_cell.angle_gamma   90.00
#
_symmetry.space_group_name_H-M   'P 1'
#
loop_
_entity.id
_entity.type
_entity.pdbx_description
1 polymer ?
#
loop_
_entity_poly.entity_id
_entity_poly.type
_entity_poly.pdbx_seq_one_letter_code
_entity_poly.pdbx_strand_id
1 'polypeptide(L)'
;MKETRLFDILKLYISKYPDQDVALAKKENGKWVNYSIQKYIEITDYLSYALIELGIKKNDKVAIISNNRPEWNMLDMAIMQVGAITVPIYPTISKEDYRYIINDCGVKLIILEGASILQKIESIKDETPE
;
A
#
# COMPACT_ATOMS: atom_id res chain seq x y z
N MET A 1 -12.70 22.82 -3.79
CA MET A 1 -13.34 21.48 -3.73
C MET A 1 -13.35 21.07 -2.27
N LYS A 2 -14.48 20.59 -1.76
CA LYS A 2 -14.54 20.15 -0.37
C LYS A 2 -13.94 18.73 -0.32
N GLU A 3 -12.82 18.57 0.35
CA GLU A 3 -12.15 17.28 0.53
C GLU A 3 -13.04 16.40 1.41
N THR A 4 -13.45 15.25 0.87
CA THR A 4 -14.38 14.33 1.55
C THR A 4 -13.81 12.93 1.72
N ARG A 5 -12.73 12.62 1.00
CA ARG A 5 -12.07 11.31 1.02
C ARG A 5 -10.63 11.46 1.49
N LEU A 6 -10.10 10.45 2.14
CA LEU A 6 -8.76 10.50 2.72
C LEU A 6 -7.68 10.79 1.65
N PHE A 7 -7.77 10.19 0.48
CA PHE A 7 -6.79 10.42 -0.60
C PHE A 7 -6.92 11.81 -1.28
N ASP A 8 -8.00 12.57 -1.03
CA ASP A 8 -8.09 13.97 -1.49
C ASP A 8 -7.06 14.86 -0.77
N ILE A 9 -6.50 14.39 0.36
CA ILE A 9 -5.45 15.10 1.11
C ILE A 9 -4.20 15.37 0.25
N LEU A 10 -3.88 14.48 -0.70
CA LEU A 10 -2.75 14.68 -1.61
C LEU A 10 -2.93 15.92 -2.48
N LYS A 11 -4.15 16.14 -3.00
CA LYS A 11 -4.49 17.33 -3.81
C LYS A 11 -4.50 18.60 -2.96
N LEU A 12 -5.02 18.50 -1.74
CA LEU A 12 -4.98 19.60 -0.79
C LEU A 12 -3.53 19.97 -0.46
N TYR A 13 -2.69 18.96 -0.21
CA TYR A 13 -1.31 19.15 0.17
C TYR A 13 -0.51 19.86 -0.93
N ILE A 14 -0.60 19.40 -2.18
CA ILE A 14 0.11 20.04 -3.30
C ILE A 14 -0.42 21.48 -3.56
N SER A 15 -1.70 21.75 -3.32
CA SER A 15 -2.25 23.10 -3.48
C SER A 15 -1.78 24.08 -2.42
N LYS A 16 -1.54 23.60 -1.20
CA LYS A 16 -1.06 24.43 -0.07
C LYS A 16 0.46 24.54 0.01
N TYR A 17 1.16 23.52 -0.43
CA TYR A 17 2.61 23.39 -0.27
C TYR A 17 3.25 22.90 -1.58
N PRO A 18 3.10 23.66 -2.71
CA PRO A 18 3.55 23.22 -4.03
C PRO A 18 5.07 23.01 -4.11
N ASP A 19 5.81 23.75 -3.31
CA ASP A 19 7.29 23.72 -3.28
C ASP A 19 7.85 22.80 -2.17
N GLN A 20 7.00 21.90 -1.64
CA GLN A 20 7.44 20.98 -0.60
C GLN A 20 8.32 19.87 -1.17
N ASP A 21 9.62 19.97 -0.96
CA ASP A 21 10.61 19.03 -1.46
C ASP A 21 10.56 17.65 -0.78
N VAL A 22 10.09 17.61 0.46
CA VAL A 22 10.06 16.38 1.27
C VAL A 22 8.66 16.18 1.83
N ALA A 23 7.86 15.33 1.18
CA ALA A 23 6.59 14.84 1.71
C ALA A 23 6.78 13.50 2.44
N LEU A 24 7.63 12.63 1.90
CA LEU A 24 8.04 11.36 2.50
C LEU A 24 9.56 11.22 2.39
N ALA A 25 10.16 10.49 3.33
CA ALA A 25 11.58 10.18 3.29
C ALA A 25 11.87 8.79 3.85
N LYS A 26 12.92 8.15 3.36
CA LYS A 26 13.48 6.92 3.91
C LYS A 26 15.00 7.00 3.97
N LYS A 27 15.62 6.19 4.81
CA LYS A 27 17.06 6.09 4.90
C LYS A 27 17.53 4.82 4.17
N GLU A 28 18.36 4.98 3.14
CA GLU A 28 18.99 3.89 2.40
C GLU A 28 20.52 4.05 2.42
N ASN A 29 21.23 3.00 2.80
CA ASN A 29 22.69 3.00 2.86
C ASN A 29 23.28 4.23 3.58
N GLY A 30 22.64 4.63 4.69
CA GLY A 30 23.07 5.79 5.48
C GLY A 30 22.68 7.17 4.93
N LYS A 31 22.06 7.24 3.75
CA LYS A 31 21.62 8.49 3.11
C LYS A 31 20.09 8.62 3.12
N TRP A 32 19.61 9.86 3.21
CA TRP A 32 18.18 10.16 3.08
C TRP A 32 17.78 10.18 1.60
N VAL A 33 16.74 9.43 1.27
CA VAL A 33 16.03 9.48 -0.03
C VAL A 33 14.71 10.17 0.21
N ASN A 34 14.52 11.32 -0.42
CA ASN A 34 13.35 12.17 -0.25
C ASN A 34 12.40 12.02 -1.43
N TYR A 35 11.11 12.11 -1.14
CA TYR A 35 10.03 12.14 -2.12
C TYR A 35 9.26 13.44 -1.96
N SER A 36 9.22 14.26 -3.00
CA SER A 36 8.38 15.46 -3.04
C SER A 36 6.91 15.10 -3.06
N ILE A 37 6.02 16.06 -2.82
CA ILE A 37 4.58 15.83 -2.92
C ILE A 37 4.18 15.45 -4.35
N GLN A 38 4.80 16.05 -5.36
CA GLN A 38 4.56 15.72 -6.77
C GLN A 38 4.93 14.27 -7.04
N LYS A 39 6.10 13.82 -6.55
CA LYS A 39 6.56 12.43 -6.75
C LYS A 39 5.69 11.43 -5.99
N TYR A 40 5.22 11.79 -4.81
CA TYR A 40 4.27 10.98 -4.05
C TYR A 40 2.97 10.76 -4.85
N ILE A 41 2.38 11.83 -5.38
CA ILE A 41 1.16 11.76 -6.20
C ILE A 41 1.40 10.92 -7.45
N GLU A 42 2.48 11.19 -8.19
CA GLU A 42 2.82 10.47 -9.42
C GLU A 42 2.89 8.96 -9.21
N ILE A 43 3.64 8.53 -8.18
CA ILE A 43 3.79 7.09 -7.88
C ILE A 43 2.46 6.49 -7.43
N THR A 44 1.70 7.22 -6.60
CA THR A 44 0.37 6.77 -6.16
C THR A 44 -0.58 6.55 -7.34
N ASP A 45 -0.57 7.46 -8.32
CA ASP A 45 -1.41 7.32 -9.53
C ASP A 45 -0.98 6.12 -10.38
N TYR A 46 0.32 5.89 -10.58
CA TYR A 46 0.82 4.70 -11.28
C TYR A 46 0.43 3.40 -10.58
N LEU A 47 0.53 3.35 -9.26
CA LEU A 47 0.08 2.20 -8.47
C LEU A 47 -1.43 1.97 -8.61
N SER A 48 -2.23 3.03 -8.66
CA SER A 48 -3.68 2.94 -8.88
C SER A 48 -4.00 2.31 -10.24
N TYR A 49 -3.31 2.73 -11.30
CA TYR A 49 -3.48 2.12 -12.63
C TYR A 49 -3.07 0.64 -12.63
N ALA A 50 -1.94 0.31 -12.00
CA ALA A 50 -1.49 -1.08 -11.89
C ALA A 50 -2.50 -1.97 -11.14
N LEU A 51 -3.09 -1.47 -10.06
CA LEU A 51 -4.14 -2.18 -9.32
C LEU A 51 -5.38 -2.44 -10.19
N ILE A 52 -5.79 -1.46 -11.01
CA ILE A 52 -6.91 -1.63 -11.94
C ILE A 52 -6.57 -2.69 -13.01
N GLU A 53 -5.36 -2.66 -13.57
CA GLU A 53 -4.90 -3.65 -14.55
C GLU A 53 -4.84 -5.07 -13.97
N LEU A 54 -4.49 -5.21 -12.67
CA LEU A 54 -4.55 -6.46 -11.93
C LEU A 54 -5.99 -6.90 -11.60
N GLY A 55 -6.99 -6.14 -12.02
CA GLY A 55 -8.39 -6.48 -11.84
C GLY A 55 -8.96 -6.18 -10.45
N ILE A 56 -8.28 -5.35 -9.67
CA ILE A 56 -8.78 -4.87 -8.37
C ILE A 56 -9.95 -3.92 -8.59
N LYS A 57 -11.03 -4.14 -7.86
CA LYS A 57 -12.31 -3.40 -7.97
C LYS A 57 -12.66 -2.77 -6.62
N LYS A 58 -13.66 -1.91 -6.66
CA LYS A 58 -14.24 -1.31 -5.46
C LYS A 58 -14.64 -2.40 -4.45
N ASN A 59 -14.28 -2.18 -3.19
CA ASN A 59 -14.47 -3.07 -2.04
C ASN A 59 -13.61 -4.35 -2.03
N ASP A 60 -12.77 -4.61 -3.03
CA ASP A 60 -11.77 -5.67 -2.94
C ASP A 60 -10.78 -5.36 -1.80
N LYS A 61 -10.29 -6.38 -1.12
CA LYS A 61 -9.32 -6.27 -0.03
C LYS A 61 -7.94 -6.54 -0.57
N VAL A 62 -7.04 -5.59 -0.32
CA VAL A 62 -5.62 -5.68 -0.70
C VAL A 62 -4.78 -5.66 0.56
N ALA A 63 -4.07 -6.74 0.83
CA ALA A 63 -3.18 -6.82 1.99
C ALA A 63 -1.83 -6.16 1.68
N ILE A 64 -1.32 -5.41 2.66
CA ILE A 64 0.05 -4.89 2.65
C ILE A 64 0.80 -5.49 3.83
N ILE A 65 1.89 -6.23 3.54
CA ILE A 65 2.76 -6.86 4.53
C ILE A 65 4.17 -6.29 4.36
N SER A 66 4.48 -5.25 5.09
CA SER A 66 5.76 -4.53 4.94
C SER A 66 6.10 -3.77 6.21
N ASN A 67 7.39 -3.52 6.41
CA ASN A 67 7.87 -2.55 7.38
C ASN A 67 7.48 -1.13 6.98
N ASN A 68 7.65 -0.18 7.90
CA ASN A 68 7.37 1.23 7.64
C ASN A 68 8.32 1.79 6.58
N ARG A 69 7.75 2.24 5.46
CA ARG A 69 8.48 2.80 4.32
C ARG A 69 7.57 3.69 3.47
N PRO A 70 8.08 4.64 2.70
CA PRO A 70 7.27 5.52 1.84
C PRO A 70 6.36 4.77 0.89
N GLU A 71 6.83 3.66 0.33
CA GLU A 71 6.06 2.83 -0.61
C GLU A 71 4.78 2.27 0.02
N TRP A 72 4.79 2.03 1.34
CA TRP A 72 3.59 1.61 2.07
C TRP A 72 2.50 2.69 2.00
N ASN A 73 2.87 3.96 2.26
CA ASN A 73 1.93 5.08 2.19
C ASN A 73 1.41 5.34 0.77
N MET A 74 2.30 5.24 -0.23
CA MET A 74 1.93 5.41 -1.63
C MET A 74 0.92 4.35 -2.07
N LEU A 75 1.13 3.11 -1.65
CA LEU A 75 0.27 1.98 -1.97
C LEU A 75 -1.09 2.09 -1.25
N ASP A 76 -1.10 2.47 0.02
CA ASP A 76 -2.34 2.68 0.78
C ASP A 76 -3.23 3.74 0.12
N MET A 77 -2.66 4.88 -0.28
CA MET A 77 -3.38 5.91 -1.04
C MET A 77 -3.89 5.38 -2.38
N ALA A 78 -3.10 4.58 -3.10
CA ALA A 78 -3.49 3.99 -4.37
C ALA A 78 -4.67 3.02 -4.22
N ILE A 79 -4.64 2.15 -3.21
CA ILE A 79 -5.74 1.22 -2.89
C ILE A 79 -7.02 2.00 -2.60
N MET A 80 -6.95 3.07 -1.82
CA MET A 80 -8.09 3.92 -1.54
C MET A 80 -8.60 4.66 -2.79
N GLN A 81 -7.72 5.12 -3.69
CA GLN A 81 -8.10 5.79 -4.94
C GLN A 81 -8.93 4.88 -5.86
N VAL A 82 -8.63 3.60 -5.94
CA VAL A 82 -9.40 2.64 -6.74
C VAL A 82 -10.66 2.14 -6.02
N GLY A 83 -10.92 2.62 -4.80
CA GLY A 83 -12.07 2.25 -3.99
C GLY A 83 -11.96 0.88 -3.33
N ALA A 84 -10.77 0.29 -3.31
CA ALA A 84 -10.46 -0.93 -2.59
C ALA A 84 -10.21 -0.66 -1.10
N ILE A 85 -10.02 -1.70 -0.32
CA ILE A 85 -9.84 -1.65 1.13
C ILE A 85 -8.45 -2.18 1.47
N THR A 86 -7.64 -1.37 2.14
CA THR A 86 -6.33 -1.80 2.63
C THR A 86 -6.50 -2.70 3.86
N VAL A 87 -5.83 -3.84 3.85
CA VAL A 87 -5.68 -4.74 4.99
C VAL A 87 -4.22 -4.71 5.44
N PRO A 88 -3.85 -3.85 6.40
CA PRO A 88 -2.49 -3.77 6.89
C PRO A 88 -2.17 -4.96 7.80
N ILE A 89 -1.08 -5.67 7.51
CA ILE A 89 -0.65 -6.83 8.29
C ILE A 89 0.81 -6.64 8.72
N TYR A 90 1.08 -6.87 9.99
CA TYR A 90 2.44 -6.79 10.50
C TYR A 90 3.34 -7.89 9.93
N PRO A 91 4.58 -7.57 9.52
CA PRO A 91 5.50 -8.53 8.92
C PRO A 91 6.06 -9.56 9.92
N THR A 92 5.82 -9.37 11.22
CA THR A 92 6.41 -10.17 12.31
C THR A 92 5.49 -11.24 12.86
N ILE A 93 4.26 -11.38 12.38
CA ILE A 93 3.31 -12.35 12.87
C ILE A 93 3.60 -13.78 12.36
N SER A 94 2.91 -14.76 12.94
CA SER A 94 3.03 -16.16 12.55
C SER A 94 2.36 -16.43 11.20
N LYS A 95 2.67 -17.59 10.58
CA LYS A 95 1.98 -18.00 9.34
C LYS A 95 0.51 -18.35 9.59
N GLU A 96 0.19 -18.85 10.77
CA GLU A 96 -1.17 -19.15 11.22
C GLU A 96 -2.01 -17.87 11.29
N ASP A 97 -1.44 -16.79 11.83
CA ASP A 97 -2.09 -15.48 11.86
C ASP A 97 -2.28 -14.91 10.46
N TYR A 98 -1.28 -15.03 9.58
CA TYR A 98 -1.44 -14.65 8.16
C TYR A 98 -2.61 -15.39 7.52
N ARG A 99 -2.65 -16.72 7.66
CA ARG A 99 -3.74 -17.54 7.11
C ARG A 99 -5.11 -17.09 7.64
N TYR A 100 -5.19 -16.86 8.95
CA TYR A 100 -6.44 -16.41 9.57
C TYR A 100 -6.89 -15.06 8.98
N ILE A 101 -6.03 -14.04 8.97
CA ILE A 101 -6.38 -12.70 8.50
C ILE A 101 -6.75 -12.70 7.02
N ILE A 102 -5.97 -13.39 6.18
CA ILE A 102 -6.19 -13.46 4.74
C ILE A 102 -7.56 -14.09 4.45
N ASN A 103 -7.91 -15.18 5.12
CA ASN A 103 -9.19 -15.86 4.95
C ASN A 103 -10.36 -15.03 5.52
N ASP A 104 -10.23 -14.52 6.74
CA ASP A 104 -11.28 -13.76 7.42
C ASP A 104 -11.65 -12.48 6.64
N CYS A 105 -10.65 -11.77 6.13
CA CYS A 105 -10.85 -10.58 5.30
C CYS A 105 -11.27 -10.90 3.87
N GLY A 106 -11.03 -12.10 3.35
CA GLY A 106 -11.20 -12.43 1.94
C GLY A 106 -10.28 -11.58 1.06
N VAL A 107 -8.99 -11.60 1.38
CA VAL A 107 -7.97 -10.82 0.66
C VAL A 107 -7.84 -11.31 -0.77
N LYS A 108 -7.85 -10.40 -1.73
CA LYS A 108 -7.75 -10.70 -3.16
C LYS A 108 -6.36 -10.51 -3.74
N LEU A 109 -5.58 -9.61 -3.16
CA LEU A 109 -4.20 -9.34 -3.57
C LEU A 109 -3.34 -9.11 -2.33
N ILE A 110 -2.16 -9.69 -2.32
CA ILE A 110 -1.17 -9.48 -1.26
C ILE A 110 0.06 -8.80 -1.87
N ILE A 111 0.43 -7.66 -1.32
CA ILE A 111 1.65 -6.93 -1.65
C ILE A 111 2.56 -6.99 -0.42
N LEU A 112 3.74 -7.55 -0.59
CA LEU A 112 4.62 -7.86 0.53
C LEU A 112 6.06 -7.42 0.29
N GLU A 113 6.82 -7.28 1.38
CA GLU A 113 8.24 -6.92 1.37
C GLU A 113 9.11 -8.13 1.71
N GLY A 114 9.96 -8.53 0.74
CA GLY A 114 11.08 -9.45 0.96
C GLY A 114 10.73 -10.93 0.89
N ALA A 115 11.77 -11.72 0.62
CA ALA A 115 11.66 -13.15 0.36
C ALA A 115 11.19 -13.96 1.58
N SER A 116 11.53 -13.53 2.79
CA SER A 116 11.13 -14.25 4.01
C SER A 116 9.62 -14.25 4.23
N ILE A 117 8.96 -13.11 3.97
CA ILE A 117 7.50 -13.00 4.07
C ILE A 117 6.86 -13.79 2.92
N LEU A 118 7.42 -13.69 1.71
CA LEU A 118 6.95 -14.44 0.56
C LEU A 118 6.93 -15.95 0.84
N GLN A 119 8.00 -16.50 1.38
CA GLN A 119 8.08 -17.93 1.74
C GLN A 119 7.00 -18.35 2.75
N LYS A 120 6.71 -17.51 3.74
CA LYS A 120 5.62 -17.78 4.69
C LYS A 120 4.26 -17.82 3.98
N ILE A 121 3.98 -16.84 3.13
CA ILE A 121 2.71 -16.76 2.38
C ILE A 121 2.59 -17.94 1.42
N GLU A 122 3.63 -18.26 0.65
CA GLU A 122 3.63 -19.42 -0.25
C GLU A 122 3.37 -20.75 0.48
N SER A 123 3.85 -20.88 1.73
CA SER A 123 3.62 -22.10 2.53
C SER A 123 2.15 -22.32 2.94
N ILE A 124 1.30 -21.31 2.82
CA ILE A 124 -0.12 -21.36 3.18
C ILE A 124 -1.05 -21.09 1.99
N LYS A 125 -0.53 -20.90 0.79
CA LYS A 125 -1.32 -20.49 -0.39
C LYS A 125 -2.48 -21.43 -0.71
N ASP A 126 -2.31 -22.74 -0.52
CA ASP A 126 -3.35 -23.74 -0.78
C ASP A 126 -4.48 -23.73 0.27
N GLU A 127 -4.29 -22.97 1.35
CA GLU A 127 -5.24 -22.82 2.48
C GLU A 127 -5.89 -21.41 2.49
N THR A 128 -5.65 -20.61 1.46
CA THR A 128 -6.15 -19.24 1.33
C THR A 128 -6.99 -19.10 0.04
N PRO A 129 -7.80 -18.04 -0.12
CA PRO A 129 -8.53 -17.77 -1.36
C PRO A 129 -7.61 -17.67 -2.58
N GLU A 130 -8.14 -18.03 -3.78
CA GLU A 130 -7.44 -17.85 -5.06
C GLU A 130 -7.28 -16.37 -5.43
#